data_2ef00a6d21d16a3785a73756c15dbefc
#
_entry.id   2ef00a6d21d16a3785a73756c15dbefc
#
_cell.length_a   1.000
_cell.length_b   1.000
_cell.length_c   1.000
_cell.angle_alpha   90.00
_cell.angle_beta   90.00
_cell.angle_gamma   90.00
#
_symmetry.space_group_name_H-M   'P 1'
#
loop_
_entity.id
_entity.type
_entity.pdbx_description
1 polymer ?
#
loop_
_entity_poly.entity_id
_entity_poly.type
_entity_poly.pdbx_seq_one_letter_code
_entity_poly.pdbx_strand_id
1 'polypeptide(L)'
;MLALVSQRGRAKGLVNGRLAPVGPKPNVVSSEPDTPTDVQVTPLRATLAEAKRAVERMGGTVIEETDTYVAATFQSRFFRFIDDVELRDAGGGVVHVRSSSRVGHSDMGVNRKRVERLRGLLEG
;
A
#
# COMPACT_ATOMS: atom_id res chain seq x y z
N MET A 1 18.39 -14.66 -4.21
CA MET A 1 17.19 -15.48 -3.97
C MET A 1 16.08 -14.77 -3.23
N LEU A 2 16.40 -13.80 -2.38
CA LEU A 2 15.36 -13.04 -1.69
C LEU A 2 14.42 -12.32 -2.67
N ALA A 3 14.93 -11.84 -3.79
CA ALA A 3 14.11 -11.18 -4.80
C ALA A 3 13.08 -12.12 -5.41
N LEU A 4 13.45 -13.38 -5.67
CA LEU A 4 12.50 -14.37 -6.18
C LEU A 4 11.42 -14.69 -5.15
N VAL A 5 11.81 -14.84 -3.88
CA VAL A 5 10.85 -15.09 -2.80
C VAL A 5 9.86 -13.92 -2.70
N SER A 6 10.39 -12.69 -2.74
CA SER A 6 9.57 -11.48 -2.70
C SER A 6 8.58 -11.43 -3.86
N GLN A 7 9.01 -11.83 -5.06
CA GLN A 7 8.19 -11.74 -6.26
C GLN A 7 7.11 -12.82 -6.33
N ARG A 8 7.21 -13.87 -5.53
CA ARG A 8 6.19 -14.93 -5.48
C ARG A 8 4.94 -14.55 -4.72
N GLY A 9 5.04 -13.54 -3.85
CA GLY A 9 3.92 -13.12 -3.02
C GLY A 9 2.82 -12.47 -3.83
N ARG A 10 1.69 -12.23 -3.18
CA ARG A 10 0.57 -11.50 -3.73
C ARG A 10 0.12 -10.46 -2.73
N ALA A 11 -0.57 -9.43 -3.24
CA ALA A 11 -1.29 -8.52 -2.38
C ALA A 11 -2.32 -9.31 -1.56
N LYS A 12 -2.56 -8.88 -0.33
CA LYS A 12 -3.43 -9.61 0.59
C LYS A 12 -4.90 -9.60 0.18
N GLY A 13 -5.32 -8.56 -0.56
CA GLY A 13 -6.72 -8.41 -0.93
C GLY A 13 -7.58 -7.94 0.22
N LEU A 14 -8.88 -7.87 -0.01
CA LEU A 14 -9.82 -7.42 1.01
C LEU A 14 -10.19 -8.59 1.93
N VAL A 15 -10.29 -8.29 3.22
CA VAL A 15 -10.73 -9.21 4.26
C VAL A 15 -11.93 -8.56 4.93
N ASN A 16 -13.10 -9.16 4.78
CA ASN A 16 -14.36 -8.61 5.31
C ASN A 16 -14.58 -7.16 4.84
N GLY A 17 -14.26 -6.88 3.57
CA GLY A 17 -14.48 -5.56 2.96
C GLY A 17 -13.46 -4.51 3.34
N ARG A 18 -12.42 -4.85 4.08
CA ARG A 18 -11.35 -3.94 4.49
C ARG A 18 -10.01 -4.45 4.03
N LEU A 19 -9.01 -3.56 4.00
CA LEU A 19 -7.64 -3.99 3.78
C LEU A 19 -7.20 -4.92 4.90
N ALA A 20 -6.35 -5.90 4.56
CA ALA A 20 -5.93 -6.93 5.51
C ALA A 20 -5.25 -6.29 6.73
N PRO A 21 -5.41 -6.88 7.93
CA PRO A 21 -4.70 -6.42 9.12
C PRO A 21 -3.20 -6.47 8.91
N VAL A 22 -2.48 -5.62 9.65
CA VAL A 22 -1.03 -5.67 9.68
C VAL A 22 -0.59 -6.87 10.51
N GLY A 23 0.53 -7.48 10.15
CA GLY A 23 1.10 -8.56 10.93
C GLY A 23 1.97 -8.03 12.08
N PRO A 24 2.72 -8.94 12.75
CA PRO A 24 3.57 -8.53 13.87
C PRO A 24 4.86 -7.83 13.44
N LYS A 25 5.25 -7.93 12.17
CA LYS A 25 6.50 -7.33 11.69
C LYS A 25 6.29 -5.85 11.38
N PRO A 26 7.25 -4.97 11.70
CA PRO A 26 7.14 -3.54 11.42
C PRO A 26 7.52 -3.21 9.98
N ASN A 27 6.95 -3.92 9.01
CA ASN A 27 7.21 -3.72 7.58
C ASN A 27 5.93 -3.42 6.81
N VAL A 28 4.92 -2.88 7.49
CA VAL A 28 3.63 -2.56 6.89
C VAL A 28 3.02 -1.38 7.63
N VAL A 29 2.31 -0.52 6.90
CA VAL A 29 1.45 0.53 7.47
C VAL A 29 0.07 0.41 6.85
N SER A 30 -0.95 0.88 7.57
CA SER A 30 -2.32 0.86 7.09
C SER A 30 -3.11 2.01 7.69
N SER A 31 -4.09 2.49 6.95
CA SER A 31 -5.02 3.51 7.43
C SER A 31 -6.31 2.92 7.99
N GLU A 32 -6.49 1.60 7.96
CA GLU A 32 -7.71 1.01 8.50
C GLU A 32 -7.84 1.34 10.00
N PRO A 33 -9.07 1.59 10.48
CA PRO A 33 -9.26 2.13 11.84
C PRO A 33 -8.74 1.26 12.98
N ASP A 34 -8.67 -0.05 12.78
CA ASP A 34 -8.24 -1.00 13.82
C ASP A 34 -6.74 -1.28 13.77
N THR A 35 -5.99 -0.53 12.97
CA THR A 35 -4.53 -0.69 12.87
C THR A 35 -3.85 -0.18 14.15
N PRO A 36 -2.85 -0.90 14.69
CA PRO A 36 -2.07 -0.40 15.81
C PRO A 36 -1.45 0.97 15.51
N THR A 37 -1.42 1.82 16.53
CA THR A 37 -1.06 3.24 16.37
C THR A 37 0.31 3.45 15.76
N ASP A 38 1.29 2.61 16.09
CA ASP A 38 2.67 2.76 15.61
C ASP A 38 2.84 2.49 14.12
N VAL A 39 1.89 1.78 13.51
CA VAL A 39 1.90 1.49 12.07
C VAL A 39 0.65 2.03 11.36
N GLN A 40 -0.11 2.86 12.02
CA GLN A 40 -1.29 3.48 11.43
C GLN A 40 -0.92 4.77 10.70
N VAL A 41 -1.52 4.95 9.54
CA VAL A 41 -1.41 6.20 8.76
C VAL A 41 -2.81 6.77 8.54
N THR A 42 -2.88 8.06 8.24
CA THR A 42 -4.16 8.71 7.92
C THR A 42 -4.65 8.25 6.55
N PRO A 43 -5.96 8.03 6.37
CA PRO A 43 -6.50 7.72 5.04
C PRO A 43 -6.22 8.86 4.05
N LEU A 44 -6.31 8.53 2.76
CA LEU A 44 -6.09 9.49 1.68
C LEU A 44 -7.41 10.21 1.37
N ARG A 45 -7.33 11.50 1.09
CA ARG A 45 -8.46 12.29 0.59
C ARG A 45 -8.40 12.29 -0.93
N ALA A 46 -9.15 11.39 -1.53
CA ALA A 46 -9.13 11.21 -2.98
C ALA A 46 -10.23 10.24 -3.39
N THR A 47 -10.56 10.23 -4.68
CA THR A 47 -11.29 9.12 -5.27
C THR A 47 -10.32 7.97 -5.53
N LEU A 48 -10.85 6.77 -5.70
CA LEU A 48 -10.00 5.62 -6.02
C LEU A 48 -9.24 5.84 -7.32
N ALA A 49 -9.88 6.43 -8.34
CA ALA A 49 -9.25 6.73 -9.62
C ALA A 49 -8.08 7.70 -9.46
N GLU A 50 -8.25 8.73 -8.64
CA GLU A 50 -7.17 9.69 -8.37
C GLU A 50 -6.01 9.03 -7.66
N ALA A 51 -6.30 8.23 -6.64
CA ALA A 51 -5.26 7.53 -5.88
C ALA A 51 -4.49 6.53 -6.78
N LYS A 52 -5.21 5.82 -7.63
CA LYS A 52 -4.59 4.90 -8.60
C LYS A 52 -3.62 5.64 -9.52
N ARG A 53 -4.06 6.78 -10.08
CA ARG A 53 -3.20 7.57 -10.97
C ARG A 53 -1.95 8.07 -10.24
N ALA A 54 -2.10 8.48 -8.98
CA ALA A 54 -0.95 8.94 -8.19
C ALA A 54 0.04 7.80 -7.94
N VAL A 55 -0.45 6.60 -7.64
CA VAL A 55 0.40 5.41 -7.49
C VAL A 55 1.19 5.14 -8.78
N GLU A 56 0.51 5.22 -9.91
CA GLU A 56 1.18 5.01 -11.21
C GLU A 56 2.22 6.07 -11.49
N ARG A 57 1.94 7.34 -11.16
CA ARG A 57 2.90 8.44 -11.31
C ARG A 57 4.14 8.24 -10.44
N MET A 58 4.01 7.55 -9.32
CA MET A 58 5.14 7.24 -8.45
C MET A 58 5.97 6.05 -8.96
N GLY A 59 5.52 5.39 -10.01
CA GLY A 59 6.21 4.23 -10.56
C GLY A 59 5.61 2.90 -10.17
N GLY A 60 4.46 2.89 -9.51
CA GLY A 60 3.76 1.66 -9.16
C GLY A 60 3.14 1.01 -10.38
N THR A 61 3.07 -0.31 -10.36
CA THR A 61 2.42 -1.10 -11.40
C THR A 61 1.13 -1.70 -10.85
N VAL A 62 0.00 -1.32 -11.43
CA VAL A 62 -1.29 -1.88 -11.01
C VAL A 62 -1.38 -3.32 -11.48
N ILE A 63 -1.64 -4.24 -10.54
CA ILE A 63 -1.73 -5.68 -10.80
C ILE A 63 -3.13 -6.23 -10.61
N GLU A 64 -4.00 -5.49 -9.92
CA GLU A 64 -5.38 -5.91 -9.69
C GLU A 64 -6.25 -4.68 -9.49
N GLU A 65 -7.45 -4.71 -10.04
CA GLU A 65 -8.36 -3.58 -9.93
C GLU A 65 -9.80 -4.06 -9.97
N THR A 66 -10.61 -3.56 -9.03
CA THR A 66 -12.06 -3.71 -9.04
C THR A 66 -12.67 -2.32 -8.86
N ASP A 67 -13.99 -2.22 -8.79
CA ASP A 67 -14.68 -0.94 -8.59
C ASP A 67 -14.31 -0.27 -7.25
N THR A 68 -13.85 -1.06 -6.26
CA THR A 68 -13.60 -0.56 -4.91
C THR A 68 -12.18 -0.82 -4.41
N TYR A 69 -11.33 -1.48 -5.19
CA TYR A 69 -10.03 -1.94 -4.72
C TYR A 69 -9.00 -1.88 -5.84
N VAL A 70 -7.80 -1.42 -5.50
CA VAL A 70 -6.65 -1.43 -6.40
C VAL A 70 -5.45 -1.99 -5.65
N ALA A 71 -4.73 -2.91 -6.29
CA ALA A 71 -3.44 -3.40 -5.79
C ALA A 71 -2.37 -3.05 -6.81
N ALA A 72 -1.26 -2.53 -6.32
CA ALA A 72 -0.11 -2.17 -7.14
C ALA A 72 1.17 -2.62 -6.46
N THR A 73 2.22 -2.78 -7.25
CA THR A 73 3.53 -3.16 -6.74
C THR A 73 4.55 -2.07 -7.03
N PHE A 74 5.51 -1.95 -6.12
CA PHE A 74 6.72 -1.15 -6.30
C PHE A 74 7.90 -2.08 -6.17
N GLN A 75 8.89 -1.91 -7.05
CA GLN A 75 10.07 -2.77 -7.04
C GLN A 75 11.30 -1.93 -6.68
N SER A 76 12.11 -2.39 -5.73
CA SER A 76 13.31 -1.69 -5.35
C SER A 76 14.33 -1.74 -6.48
N ARG A 77 15.10 -0.63 -6.62
CA ARG A 77 15.98 -0.43 -7.77
C ARG A 77 17.10 -1.45 -7.83
N PHE A 78 17.71 -1.75 -6.69
CA PHE A 78 18.93 -2.58 -6.65
C PHE A 78 18.65 -4.04 -6.32
N PHE A 79 17.76 -4.29 -5.38
CA PHE A 79 17.52 -5.65 -4.88
C PHE A 79 16.29 -6.28 -5.52
N ARG A 80 15.48 -5.50 -6.25
CA ARG A 80 14.26 -5.95 -6.91
C ARG A 80 13.26 -6.56 -5.93
N PHE A 81 13.29 -6.11 -4.68
CA PHE A 81 12.28 -6.47 -3.70
C PHE A 81 10.97 -5.80 -4.07
N ILE A 82 9.88 -6.50 -3.83
CA ILE A 82 8.55 -6.01 -4.17
C ILE A 82 7.83 -5.60 -2.90
N ASP A 83 7.25 -4.40 -2.95
CA ASP A 83 6.33 -3.90 -1.95
C ASP A 83 4.95 -3.79 -2.57
N ASP A 84 3.93 -4.09 -1.78
CA ASP A 84 2.54 -3.98 -2.22
C ASP A 84 1.92 -2.70 -1.68
N VAL A 85 1.20 -1.98 -2.55
CA VAL A 85 0.33 -0.88 -2.14
C VAL A 85 -1.09 -1.27 -2.51
N GLU A 86 -1.98 -1.22 -1.52
CA GLU A 86 -3.38 -1.56 -1.72
C GLU A 86 -4.23 -0.36 -1.35
N LEU A 87 -5.26 -0.11 -2.15
CA LEU A 87 -6.18 1.01 -1.99
C LEU A 87 -7.60 0.48 -1.91
N ARG A 88 -8.39 0.99 -0.98
CA ARG A 88 -9.80 0.63 -0.82
C ARG A 88 -10.64 1.90 -0.79
N ASP A 89 -11.62 1.97 -1.67
CA ASP A 89 -12.57 3.08 -1.68
C ASP A 89 -13.51 2.96 -0.49
N ALA A 90 -13.51 3.97 0.37
CA ALA A 90 -14.40 4.03 1.52
C ALA A 90 -15.63 4.90 1.24
N GLY A 91 -15.70 5.50 0.05
CA GLY A 91 -16.77 6.44 -0.29
C GLY A 91 -16.47 7.84 0.24
N GLY A 92 -17.24 8.82 -0.23
CA GLY A 92 -17.12 10.19 0.26
C GLY A 92 -15.77 10.86 0.02
N GLY A 93 -15.00 10.40 -0.97
CA GLY A 93 -13.69 10.98 -1.24
C GLY A 93 -12.61 10.51 -0.29
N VAL A 94 -12.79 9.35 0.33
CA VAL A 94 -11.82 8.76 1.25
C VAL A 94 -11.36 7.41 0.71
N VAL A 95 -10.05 7.21 0.65
CA VAL A 95 -9.42 5.95 0.23
C VAL A 95 -8.52 5.46 1.36
N HIS A 96 -8.76 4.24 1.81
CA HIS A 96 -7.83 3.58 2.73
C HIS A 96 -6.64 3.03 1.97
N VAL A 97 -5.49 2.99 2.63
CA VAL A 97 -4.23 2.58 2.02
C VAL A 97 -3.48 1.63 2.94
N ARG A 98 -2.87 0.60 2.35
CA ARG A 98 -1.98 -0.33 3.02
C ARG A 98 -0.74 -0.46 2.16
N SER A 99 0.44 -0.25 2.75
CA SER A 99 1.71 -0.38 2.05
C SER A 99 2.59 -1.34 2.84
N SER A 100 3.07 -2.40 2.20
CA SER A 100 3.76 -3.49 2.89
C SER A 100 4.90 -4.04 2.07
N SER A 101 5.91 -4.54 2.75
CA SER A 101 7.04 -5.23 2.13
C SER A 101 6.79 -6.73 2.16
N ARG A 102 7.09 -7.42 1.06
CA ARG A 102 6.90 -8.87 0.97
C ARG A 102 7.95 -9.63 1.74
N VAL A 103 9.15 -9.06 1.88
CA VAL A 103 10.25 -9.70 2.61
C VAL A 103 10.83 -8.71 3.62
N GLY A 104 11.58 -9.25 4.59
CA GLY A 104 12.24 -8.46 5.60
C GLY A 104 11.40 -8.32 6.85
N HIS A 105 12.07 -8.03 7.96
CA HIS A 105 11.41 -7.83 9.24
C HIS A 105 11.02 -6.35 9.44
N SER A 106 11.90 -5.45 9.07
CA SER A 106 11.66 -4.01 9.19
C SER A 106 11.91 -3.35 7.84
N ASP A 107 11.07 -2.38 7.50
CA ASP A 107 11.19 -1.62 6.26
C ASP A 107 11.95 -0.31 6.45
N MET A 108 12.40 -0.01 7.66
CA MET A 108 13.10 1.22 8.02
C MET A 108 12.30 2.47 7.62
N GLY A 109 10.98 2.39 7.71
CA GLY A 109 10.08 3.52 7.42
C GLY A 109 9.77 3.73 5.95
N VAL A 110 10.19 2.84 5.06
CA VAL A 110 9.97 2.98 3.61
C VAL A 110 8.48 3.02 3.26
N ASN A 111 7.68 2.14 3.88
CA ASN A 111 6.25 2.09 3.54
C ASN A 111 5.51 3.34 4.02
N ARG A 112 5.85 3.87 5.20
CA ARG A 112 5.26 5.12 5.68
C ARG A 112 5.63 6.29 4.77
N LYS A 113 6.89 6.37 4.36
CA LYS A 113 7.35 7.43 3.44
C LYS A 113 6.64 7.34 2.10
N ARG A 114 6.38 6.11 1.63
CA ARG A 114 5.64 5.92 0.37
C ARG A 114 4.24 6.49 0.47
N VAL A 115 3.54 6.22 1.57
CA VAL A 115 2.18 6.73 1.77
C VAL A 115 2.20 8.26 1.84
N GLU A 116 3.19 8.85 2.51
CA GLU A 116 3.26 10.32 2.60
C GLU A 116 3.59 10.96 1.25
N ARG A 117 4.41 10.33 0.42
CA ARG A 117 4.64 10.81 -0.95
C ARG A 117 3.36 10.76 -1.78
N LEU A 118 2.63 9.67 -1.64
CA LEU A 118 1.35 9.51 -2.33
C LEU A 118 0.39 10.61 -1.90
N ARG A 119 0.30 10.87 -0.61
CA ARG A 119 -0.53 11.94 -0.06
C ARG A 119 -0.15 13.30 -0.65
N GLY A 120 1.15 13.58 -0.73
CA GLY A 120 1.64 14.84 -1.29
C GLY A 120 1.22 15.03 -2.74
N LEU A 121 1.27 13.97 -3.55
CA LEU A 121 0.81 14.04 -4.94
C LEU A 121 -0.68 14.34 -5.06
N LEU A 122 -1.48 13.83 -4.12
CA LEU A 122 -2.93 14.04 -4.14
C LEU A 122 -3.33 15.42 -3.65
N GLU A 123 -2.50 16.05 -2.82
CA GLU A 123 -2.77 17.38 -2.28
C GLU A 123 -2.18 18.48 -3.14
N GLY A 124 -1.26 18.13 -4.02
CA GLY A 124 -0.51 19.08 -4.84
C GLY A 124 -1.22 19.61 -6.09
#